data_04c3f8f3bf93ad922606a6eb24198db9
#
_entry.id   04c3f8f3bf93ad922606a6eb24198db9
#
_cell.length_a   1.000
_cell.length_b   1.000
_cell.length_c   1.000
_cell.angle_alpha   90.00
_cell.angle_beta   90.00
_cell.angle_gamma   90.00
#
_symmetry.space_group_name_H-M   'P 1'
#
loop_
_entity.id
_entity.type
_entity.pdbx_description
1 polymer ?
#
loop_
_entity_poly.entity_id
_entity_poly.type
_entity_poly.pdbx_seq_one_letter_code
_entity_poly.pdbx_strand_id
1 'polypeptide(L)'
;MWMIALAWALLAFAAVQAFRLASVWRQGAPAKVDWLRGLAAVPHRYLVDVHHIVAKKPQAARMHMVIAGGLLAATFLLLAGIIPALRTSRTYWFLVAAAFGFAIAGALMVASRRRPTRPANLSAGKFNALPVWLFCYAVGGFLAAAGAGFFGVPLAALGGAMLIASVYNGPMRHALAGALHLAAHPRPDRFSGATASGLQPAPVDDPNTLGVAAVQDFRWNRLLGFDSCIQCGRCEEACPAFAAEQPLNPKALIQDFCNAMHLGEYAGSPHPGILSPGPILGQIHPETLWSCTTCRACVAACPMMIEHVDAVIDLRRHQTLALGAAPGKSDATLAALRYAGNTGGHAPASRTDSIAEMGVKILAEGEETEILLWLGDGAFDARYGNTLRALIAILQAAGVDFAILGEAEQDCGDLARRLGDEAGFARLARANIEILHRRQFARILTADPHALHVLRNEYPAHGGNFIVQHHTALLEDLLANGKLLVIPGDLAITYHDPCYLGRYNNETEAPRQIIARLTTKTVEMARHGKNSFCCGGGGGAPVTDIPGKRRIPDLRMEQAAATGASIVAVACPGCTAMLEGVVQPRAEIRDIAELVRDAMVLAPA
;
A
#
# COMPACT_ATOMS: atom_id res chain seq x y z
N MET A 1 -45.02 14.01 -8.11
CA MET A 1 -44.57 14.31 -9.48
C MET A 1 -43.25 15.10 -9.47
N TRP A 2 -43.22 16.30 -8.89
CA TRP A 2 -42.04 17.21 -8.95
C TRP A 2 -40.74 16.63 -8.39
N MET A 3 -40.78 15.82 -7.31
CA MET A 3 -39.58 15.15 -6.77
C MET A 3 -39.01 14.10 -7.73
N ILE A 4 -39.86 13.38 -8.43
CA ILE A 4 -39.42 12.39 -9.44
C ILE A 4 -38.77 13.11 -10.62
N ALA A 5 -39.39 14.19 -11.11
CA ALA A 5 -38.79 15.03 -12.16
C ALA A 5 -37.46 15.63 -11.73
N LEU A 6 -37.37 16.12 -10.50
CA LEU A 6 -36.12 16.61 -9.91
C LEU A 6 -35.02 15.52 -9.88
N ALA A 7 -35.37 14.28 -9.47
CA ALA A 7 -34.40 13.19 -9.42
C ALA A 7 -33.81 12.90 -10.82
N TRP A 8 -34.63 12.88 -11.86
CA TRP A 8 -34.16 12.71 -13.23
C TRP A 8 -33.34 13.90 -13.75
N ALA A 9 -33.72 15.13 -13.38
CA ALA A 9 -32.93 16.33 -13.71
C ALA A 9 -31.56 16.30 -13.02
N LEU A 10 -31.50 15.91 -11.75
CA LEU A 10 -30.24 15.74 -11.02
C LEU A 10 -29.38 14.61 -11.61
N LEU A 11 -30.00 13.51 -12.09
CA LEU A 11 -29.28 12.44 -12.77
C LEU A 11 -28.67 12.93 -14.09
N ALA A 12 -29.43 13.71 -14.89
CA ALA A 12 -28.92 14.34 -16.11
C ALA A 12 -27.76 15.29 -15.80
N PHE A 13 -27.87 16.09 -14.75
CA PHE A 13 -26.79 16.97 -14.30
C PHE A 13 -25.56 16.18 -13.84
N ALA A 14 -25.75 15.06 -13.12
CA ALA A 14 -24.65 14.15 -12.75
C ALA A 14 -23.95 13.56 -13.98
N ALA A 15 -24.69 13.21 -15.04
CA ALA A 15 -24.11 12.74 -16.29
C ALA A 15 -23.21 13.80 -16.96
N VAL A 16 -23.62 15.07 -16.92
CA VAL A 16 -22.77 16.19 -17.40
C VAL A 16 -21.48 16.28 -16.59
N GLN A 17 -21.55 16.19 -15.25
CA GLN A 17 -20.35 16.21 -14.42
C GLN A 17 -19.45 14.98 -14.68
N ALA A 18 -20.05 13.81 -14.89
CA ALA A 18 -19.32 12.59 -15.26
C ALA A 18 -18.56 12.75 -16.59
N PHE A 19 -19.19 13.35 -17.60
CA PHE A 19 -18.56 13.65 -18.87
C PHE A 19 -17.36 14.62 -18.71
N ARG A 20 -17.55 15.67 -17.93
CA ARG A 20 -16.45 16.62 -17.60
C ARG A 20 -15.28 15.92 -16.89
N LEU A 21 -15.54 15.06 -15.91
CA LEU A 21 -14.48 14.27 -15.25
C LEU A 21 -13.80 13.30 -16.22
N ALA A 22 -14.57 12.60 -17.05
CA ALA A 22 -14.02 11.70 -18.05
C ALA A 22 -13.06 12.42 -19.03
N SER A 23 -13.34 13.67 -19.38
CA SER A 23 -12.44 14.46 -20.23
C SER A 23 -11.11 14.78 -19.53
N VAL A 24 -11.12 14.96 -18.20
CA VAL A 24 -9.90 15.13 -17.41
C VAL A 24 -9.09 13.83 -17.39
N TRP A 25 -9.70 12.68 -17.15
CA TRP A 25 -8.96 11.41 -17.11
C TRP A 25 -8.43 10.98 -18.48
N ARG A 26 -9.10 11.35 -19.58
CA ARG A 26 -8.66 11.06 -20.95
C ARG A 26 -7.32 11.71 -21.33
N GLN A 27 -6.84 12.68 -20.56
CA GLN A 27 -5.50 13.25 -20.80
C GLN A 27 -4.38 12.24 -20.48
N GLY A 28 -4.64 11.20 -19.67
CA GLY A 28 -3.67 10.19 -19.31
C GLY A 28 -3.41 9.15 -20.40
N ALA A 29 -2.27 8.46 -20.28
CA ALA A 29 -1.87 7.40 -21.19
C ALA A 29 -2.90 6.26 -21.25
N PRO A 30 -3.01 5.53 -22.38
CA PRO A 30 -3.96 4.45 -22.55
C PRO A 30 -3.79 3.32 -21.53
N ALA A 31 -4.91 2.75 -21.08
CA ALA A 31 -4.96 1.54 -20.27
C ALA A 31 -6.11 0.63 -20.72
N LYS A 32 -5.84 -0.67 -20.79
CA LYS A 32 -6.87 -1.67 -21.07
C LYS A 32 -7.63 -1.97 -19.78
N VAL A 33 -8.96 -1.97 -19.85
CA VAL A 33 -9.85 -2.28 -18.73
C VAL A 33 -10.95 -3.22 -19.21
N ASP A 34 -11.14 -4.31 -18.48
CA ASP A 34 -12.31 -5.18 -18.65
C ASP A 34 -13.52 -4.57 -17.93
N TRP A 35 -14.25 -3.73 -18.63
CA TRP A 35 -15.38 -3.00 -18.07
C TRP A 35 -16.53 -3.90 -17.62
N LEU A 36 -16.82 -5.00 -18.33
CA LEU A 36 -17.91 -5.88 -17.97
C LEU A 36 -17.63 -6.59 -16.64
N ARG A 37 -16.44 -7.19 -16.52
CA ARG A 37 -15.99 -7.82 -15.28
C ARG A 37 -15.84 -6.80 -14.15
N GLY A 38 -15.27 -5.63 -14.46
CA GLY A 38 -15.05 -4.56 -13.50
C GLY A 38 -16.34 -4.03 -12.90
N LEU A 39 -17.33 -3.67 -13.72
CA LEU A 39 -18.63 -3.16 -13.27
C LEU A 39 -19.43 -4.21 -12.49
N ALA A 40 -19.42 -5.47 -12.94
CA ALA A 40 -20.06 -6.57 -12.22
C ALA A 40 -19.44 -6.79 -10.82
N ALA A 41 -18.16 -6.50 -10.65
CA ALA A 41 -17.46 -6.64 -9.38
C ALA A 41 -17.68 -5.47 -8.39
N VAL A 42 -18.14 -4.30 -8.86
CA VAL A 42 -18.30 -3.09 -8.02
C VAL A 42 -19.14 -3.34 -6.75
N PRO A 43 -20.29 -4.02 -6.79
CA PRO A 43 -21.07 -4.26 -5.58
C PRO A 43 -20.27 -5.00 -4.50
N HIS A 44 -19.58 -6.08 -4.87
CA HIS A 44 -18.74 -6.84 -3.93
C HIS A 44 -17.56 -6.00 -3.42
N ARG A 45 -16.83 -5.36 -4.34
CA ARG A 45 -15.67 -4.52 -3.99
C ARG A 45 -16.06 -3.37 -3.06
N TYR A 46 -17.22 -2.77 -3.27
CA TYR A 46 -17.72 -1.71 -2.40
C TYR A 46 -18.20 -2.24 -1.05
N LEU A 47 -19.06 -3.27 -1.05
CA LEU A 47 -19.70 -3.77 0.17
C LEU A 47 -18.73 -4.58 1.05
N VAL A 48 -17.74 -5.24 0.48
CA VAL A 48 -16.78 -6.08 1.21
C VAL A 48 -15.44 -5.38 1.35
N ASP A 49 -14.73 -5.13 0.23
CA ASP A 49 -13.33 -4.70 0.29
C ASP A 49 -13.17 -3.28 0.87
N VAL A 50 -13.98 -2.32 0.38
CA VAL A 50 -13.97 -0.94 0.91
C VAL A 50 -14.42 -0.91 2.37
N HIS A 51 -15.52 -1.61 2.69
CA HIS A 51 -16.05 -1.60 4.05
C HIS A 51 -15.15 -2.29 5.05
N HIS A 52 -14.40 -3.33 4.67
CA HIS A 52 -13.38 -3.93 5.53
C HIS A 52 -12.33 -2.90 6.00
N ILE A 53 -11.89 -2.01 5.11
CA ILE A 53 -10.96 -0.93 5.47
C ILE A 53 -11.65 0.16 6.28
N VAL A 54 -12.88 0.55 5.88
CA VAL A 54 -13.65 1.60 6.55
C VAL A 54 -14.02 1.19 7.98
N ALA A 55 -14.34 -0.07 8.22
CA ALA A 55 -14.74 -0.64 9.50
C ALA A 55 -13.66 -0.53 10.59
N LYS A 56 -12.38 -0.38 10.22
CA LYS A 56 -11.29 -0.07 11.18
C LYS A 56 -11.52 1.22 11.98
N LYS A 57 -12.44 2.09 11.56
CA LYS A 57 -12.94 3.27 12.30
C LYS A 57 -14.48 3.19 12.40
N PRO A 58 -15.05 2.49 13.41
CA PRO A 58 -16.47 2.11 13.45
C PRO A 58 -17.44 3.28 13.34
N GLN A 59 -17.15 4.43 13.99
CA GLN A 59 -18.01 5.62 13.90
C GLN A 59 -18.08 6.17 12.47
N ALA A 60 -16.94 6.23 11.76
CA ALA A 60 -16.89 6.67 10.38
C ALA A 60 -17.61 5.68 9.44
N ALA A 61 -17.52 4.39 9.72
CA ALA A 61 -18.23 3.35 8.98
C ALA A 61 -19.75 3.49 9.12
N ARG A 62 -20.26 3.59 10.35
CA ARG A 62 -21.70 3.80 10.62
C ARG A 62 -22.24 5.06 9.96
N MET A 63 -21.54 6.18 10.14
CA MET A 63 -21.89 7.45 9.48
C MET A 63 -22.00 7.28 7.96
N HIS A 64 -20.99 6.64 7.32
CA HIS A 64 -20.98 6.46 5.88
C HIS A 64 -22.12 5.54 5.41
N MET A 65 -22.37 4.42 6.10
CA MET A 65 -23.48 3.51 5.77
C MET A 65 -24.84 4.19 5.87
N VAL A 66 -25.06 4.99 6.91
CA VAL A 66 -26.35 5.66 7.12
C VAL A 66 -26.59 6.73 6.05
N ILE A 67 -25.60 7.61 5.78
CA ILE A 67 -25.79 8.68 4.78
C ILE A 67 -25.82 8.14 3.35
N ALA A 68 -24.86 7.29 2.97
CA ALA A 68 -24.80 6.76 1.62
C ALA A 68 -25.95 5.78 1.34
N GLY A 69 -26.28 4.91 2.29
CA GLY A 69 -27.42 4.01 2.17
C GLY A 69 -28.75 4.74 2.04
N GLY A 70 -28.99 5.75 2.88
CA GLY A 70 -30.20 6.59 2.80
C GLY A 70 -30.31 7.33 1.46
N LEU A 71 -29.23 7.95 0.99
CA LEU A 71 -29.21 8.67 -0.30
C LEU A 71 -29.38 7.73 -1.49
N LEU A 72 -28.69 6.59 -1.51
CA LEU A 72 -28.83 5.60 -2.60
C LEU A 72 -30.24 5.02 -2.64
N ALA A 73 -30.81 4.64 -1.48
CA ALA A 73 -32.18 4.13 -1.40
C ALA A 73 -33.20 5.17 -1.88
N ALA A 74 -33.08 6.43 -1.40
CA ALA A 74 -33.95 7.51 -1.82
C ALA A 74 -33.85 7.78 -3.33
N THR A 75 -32.64 7.83 -3.87
CA THR A 75 -32.40 8.04 -5.31
C THR A 75 -33.01 6.90 -6.13
N PHE A 76 -32.75 5.65 -5.75
CA PHE A 76 -33.30 4.47 -6.44
C PHE A 76 -34.84 4.48 -6.43
N LEU A 77 -35.45 4.71 -5.27
CA LEU A 77 -36.90 4.82 -5.14
C LEU A 77 -37.47 5.93 -6.01
N LEU A 78 -36.87 7.13 -5.98
CA LEU A 78 -37.34 8.25 -6.79
C LEU A 78 -37.26 7.99 -8.29
N LEU A 79 -36.18 7.36 -8.77
CA LEU A 79 -36.04 6.97 -10.18
C LEU A 79 -37.08 5.91 -10.55
N ALA A 80 -37.36 4.92 -9.68
CA ALA A 80 -38.39 3.91 -9.87
C ALA A 80 -39.81 4.51 -9.90
N GLY A 81 -40.02 5.68 -9.32
CA GLY A 81 -41.30 6.41 -9.33
C GLY A 81 -41.79 6.87 -10.70
N ILE A 82 -41.00 6.65 -11.77
CA ILE A 82 -41.48 6.76 -13.17
C ILE A 82 -42.63 5.79 -13.43
N ILE A 83 -42.67 4.63 -12.74
CA ILE A 83 -43.72 3.62 -12.85
C ILE A 83 -44.99 4.14 -12.15
N PRO A 84 -46.12 4.33 -12.88
CA PRO A 84 -47.33 4.92 -12.33
C PRO A 84 -47.87 4.19 -11.09
N ALA A 85 -47.86 2.86 -11.09
CA ALA A 85 -48.36 2.04 -9.99
C ALA A 85 -47.59 2.28 -8.67
N LEU A 86 -46.31 2.60 -8.72
CA LEU A 86 -45.52 2.91 -7.52
C LEU A 86 -45.90 4.28 -6.96
N ARG A 87 -45.90 5.32 -7.78
CA ARG A 87 -46.12 6.69 -7.36
C ARG A 87 -47.51 7.00 -6.81
N THR A 88 -48.52 6.16 -7.11
CA THR A 88 -49.86 6.26 -6.55
C THR A 88 -49.99 5.61 -5.16
N SER A 89 -49.04 4.78 -4.76
CA SER A 89 -49.04 4.06 -3.50
C SER A 89 -48.57 4.95 -2.33
N ARG A 90 -49.34 4.95 -1.23
CA ARG A 90 -48.92 5.60 0.04
C ARG A 90 -47.69 4.92 0.65
N THR A 91 -47.59 3.61 0.54
CA THR A 91 -46.46 2.82 1.02
C THR A 91 -45.16 3.22 0.30
N TYR A 92 -45.21 3.46 -1.00
CA TYR A 92 -44.06 3.94 -1.75
C TYR A 92 -43.55 5.29 -1.20
N TRP A 93 -44.42 6.28 -0.97
CA TRP A 93 -43.99 7.57 -0.42
C TRP A 93 -43.52 7.49 1.01
N PHE A 94 -44.07 6.57 1.81
CA PHE A 94 -43.56 6.26 3.13
C PHE A 94 -42.12 5.73 3.07
N LEU A 95 -41.82 4.81 2.15
CA LEU A 95 -40.46 4.27 1.97
C LEU A 95 -39.48 5.36 1.50
N VAL A 96 -39.93 6.26 0.58
CA VAL A 96 -39.13 7.41 0.16
C VAL A 96 -38.83 8.33 1.35
N ALA A 97 -39.84 8.65 2.16
CA ALA A 97 -39.65 9.47 3.36
C ALA A 97 -38.72 8.80 4.38
N ALA A 98 -38.86 7.50 4.62
CA ALA A 98 -37.98 6.75 5.50
C ALA A 98 -36.51 6.77 5.02
N ALA A 99 -36.27 6.59 3.73
CA ALA A 99 -34.93 6.66 3.13
C ALA A 99 -34.30 8.05 3.35
N PHE A 100 -35.06 9.12 3.15
CA PHE A 100 -34.60 10.48 3.47
C PHE A 100 -34.42 10.71 4.98
N GLY A 101 -35.23 10.09 5.83
CA GLY A 101 -35.04 10.09 7.28
C GLY A 101 -33.68 9.53 7.70
N PHE A 102 -33.29 8.40 7.11
CA PHE A 102 -31.92 7.84 7.28
C PHE A 102 -30.86 8.81 6.76
N ALA A 103 -31.08 9.45 5.60
CA ALA A 103 -30.15 10.45 5.08
C ALA A 103 -30.02 11.67 5.99
N ILE A 104 -31.08 12.14 6.64
CA ILE A 104 -31.05 13.22 7.64
C ILE A 104 -30.18 12.81 8.83
N ALA A 105 -30.43 11.63 9.41
CA ALA A 105 -29.62 11.11 10.50
C ALA A 105 -28.13 11.03 10.10
N GLY A 106 -27.83 10.53 8.90
CA GLY A 106 -26.48 10.49 8.35
C GLY A 106 -25.85 11.88 8.18
N ALA A 107 -26.60 12.87 7.68
CA ALA A 107 -26.12 14.24 7.53
C ALA A 107 -25.77 14.89 8.89
N LEU A 108 -26.57 14.63 9.92
CA LEU A 108 -26.29 15.05 11.29
C LEU A 108 -25.01 14.39 11.84
N MET A 109 -24.81 13.09 11.57
CA MET A 109 -23.55 12.40 11.93
C MET A 109 -22.34 12.99 11.19
N VAL A 110 -22.46 13.38 9.92
CA VAL A 110 -21.40 14.08 9.18
C VAL A 110 -21.10 15.44 9.80
N ALA A 111 -22.13 16.18 10.20
CA ALA A 111 -22.00 17.49 10.86
C ALA A 111 -21.33 17.35 12.24
N SER A 112 -21.78 16.42 13.07
CA SER A 112 -21.23 16.20 14.42
C SER A 112 -19.75 15.84 14.41
N ARG A 113 -19.29 15.09 13.40
CA ARG A 113 -17.87 14.75 13.25
C ARG A 113 -16.98 15.97 12.98
N ARG A 114 -17.55 17.08 12.53
CA ARG A 114 -16.81 18.31 12.17
C ARG A 114 -17.00 19.44 13.17
N ARG A 115 -17.86 19.28 14.17
CA ARG A 115 -18.19 20.28 15.17
C ARG A 115 -17.99 19.73 16.58
N PRO A 116 -17.61 20.54 17.58
CA PRO A 116 -17.31 21.98 17.48
C PRO A 116 -15.97 22.24 16.76
N THR A 117 -14.99 21.31 16.83
CA THR A 117 -13.68 21.43 16.20
C THR A 117 -13.48 20.34 15.15
N ARG A 118 -13.05 20.72 13.97
CA ARG A 118 -12.73 19.78 12.90
C ARG A 118 -11.42 19.03 13.23
N PRO A 119 -11.39 17.69 13.21
CA PRO A 119 -10.14 16.93 13.32
C PRO A 119 -9.11 17.35 12.26
N ALA A 120 -7.84 17.44 12.65
CA ALA A 120 -6.75 17.94 11.79
C ALA A 120 -6.59 17.12 10.50
N ASN A 121 -6.82 15.80 10.56
CA ASN A 121 -6.75 14.89 9.41
C ASN A 121 -7.88 15.06 8.39
N LEU A 122 -8.96 15.80 8.71
CA LEU A 122 -10.05 16.06 7.77
C LEU A 122 -9.84 17.39 7.04
N SER A 123 -10.09 17.37 5.73
CA SER A 123 -9.96 18.57 4.89
C SER A 123 -11.02 19.63 5.22
N ALA A 124 -10.65 20.90 5.06
CA ALA A 124 -11.50 22.08 5.19
C ALA A 124 -12.08 22.53 3.82
N GLY A 125 -12.20 23.82 3.59
CA GLY A 125 -12.68 24.39 2.33
C GLY A 125 -14.10 23.94 1.99
N LYS A 126 -14.34 23.49 0.76
CA LYS A 126 -15.65 23.03 0.28
C LYS A 126 -16.22 21.85 1.10
N PHE A 127 -15.39 21.10 1.83
CA PHE A 127 -15.87 20.03 2.72
C PHE A 127 -16.65 20.55 3.94
N ASN A 128 -16.47 21.81 4.33
CA ASN A 128 -17.20 22.39 5.45
C ASN A 128 -18.69 22.65 5.11
N ALA A 129 -19.01 22.88 3.85
CA ALA A 129 -20.37 23.08 3.36
C ALA A 129 -21.11 21.76 3.08
N LEU A 130 -20.39 20.64 2.95
CA LEU A 130 -20.98 19.33 2.62
C LEU A 130 -22.14 18.92 3.56
N PRO A 131 -22.03 19.02 4.92
CA PRO A 131 -23.13 18.66 5.81
C PRO A 131 -24.40 19.49 5.55
N VAL A 132 -24.26 20.76 5.18
CA VAL A 132 -25.40 21.66 4.90
C VAL A 132 -26.12 21.18 3.64
N TRP A 133 -25.41 20.91 2.56
CA TRP A 133 -26.03 20.47 1.31
C TRP A 133 -26.67 19.08 1.43
N LEU A 134 -26.02 18.16 2.16
CA LEU A 134 -26.62 16.86 2.50
C LEU A 134 -27.92 17.03 3.28
N PHE A 135 -27.93 17.90 4.27
CA PHE A 135 -29.09 18.17 5.11
C PHE A 135 -30.20 18.82 4.30
N CYS A 136 -29.91 19.85 3.49
CA CYS A 136 -30.90 20.51 2.63
C CYS A 136 -31.56 19.51 1.66
N TYR A 137 -30.76 18.65 1.01
CA TYR A 137 -31.28 17.63 0.09
C TYR A 137 -32.16 16.60 0.83
N ALA A 138 -31.69 16.10 1.96
CA ALA A 138 -32.40 15.08 2.72
C ALA A 138 -33.69 15.61 3.37
N VAL A 139 -33.65 16.80 4.00
CA VAL A 139 -34.85 17.43 4.59
C VAL A 139 -35.85 17.82 3.51
N GLY A 140 -35.38 18.43 2.43
CA GLY A 140 -36.22 18.78 1.31
C GLY A 140 -36.92 17.57 0.69
N GLY A 141 -36.21 16.47 0.48
CA GLY A 141 -36.78 15.23 0.01
C GLY A 141 -37.78 14.59 0.98
N PHE A 142 -37.49 14.60 2.27
CA PHE A 142 -38.41 14.15 3.32
C PHE A 142 -39.72 14.95 3.33
N LEU A 143 -39.62 16.28 3.36
CA LEU A 143 -40.80 17.17 3.36
C LEU A 143 -41.66 16.95 2.11
N ALA A 144 -41.04 16.84 0.95
CA ALA A 144 -41.76 16.60 -0.30
C ALA A 144 -42.45 15.23 -0.32
N ALA A 145 -41.83 14.17 0.22
CA ALA A 145 -42.40 12.84 0.34
C ALA A 145 -43.54 12.80 1.38
N ALA A 146 -43.47 13.63 2.44
CA ALA A 146 -44.50 13.80 3.47
C ALA A 146 -45.69 14.71 3.05
N GLY A 147 -45.71 15.20 1.81
CA GLY A 147 -46.79 16.01 1.29
C GLY A 147 -46.56 17.55 1.29
N ALA A 148 -45.46 18.04 1.89
CA ALA A 148 -45.07 19.43 1.91
C ALA A 148 -44.19 19.83 0.69
N GLY A 149 -44.59 19.41 -0.51
CA GLY A 149 -43.78 19.55 -1.74
C GLY A 149 -43.47 21.01 -2.12
N PHE A 150 -44.32 21.96 -1.77
CA PHE A 150 -44.09 23.40 -2.03
C PHE A 150 -42.77 23.90 -1.40
N PHE A 151 -42.47 23.51 -0.17
CA PHE A 151 -41.23 23.85 0.51
C PHE A 151 -40.12 22.82 0.27
N GLY A 152 -40.49 21.54 0.20
CA GLY A 152 -39.53 20.44 0.11
C GLY A 152 -38.80 20.39 -1.21
N VAL A 153 -39.50 20.56 -2.35
CA VAL A 153 -38.88 20.44 -3.68
C VAL A 153 -37.81 21.51 -3.94
N PRO A 154 -38.05 22.83 -3.68
CA PRO A 154 -37.00 23.84 -3.84
C PRO A 154 -35.76 23.58 -2.96
N LEU A 155 -35.98 23.18 -1.70
CA LEU A 155 -34.89 22.88 -0.78
C LEU A 155 -34.06 21.67 -1.24
N ALA A 156 -34.75 20.62 -1.70
CA ALA A 156 -34.08 19.45 -2.28
C ALA A 156 -33.33 19.78 -3.59
N ALA A 157 -33.91 20.65 -4.43
CA ALA A 157 -33.28 21.10 -5.66
C ALA A 157 -31.97 21.85 -5.39
N LEU A 158 -31.99 22.81 -4.43
CA LEU A 158 -30.80 23.53 -4.04
C LEU A 158 -29.71 22.58 -3.48
N GLY A 159 -30.07 21.76 -2.48
CA GLY A 159 -29.13 20.80 -1.88
C GLY A 159 -28.57 19.80 -2.89
N GLY A 160 -29.46 19.20 -3.70
CA GLY A 160 -29.10 18.25 -4.74
C GLY A 160 -28.20 18.84 -5.83
N ALA A 161 -28.54 20.04 -6.34
CA ALA A 161 -27.73 20.72 -7.34
C ALA A 161 -26.32 21.03 -6.81
N MET A 162 -26.19 21.49 -5.56
CA MET A 162 -24.88 21.77 -4.94
C MET A 162 -24.07 20.50 -4.71
N LEU A 163 -24.72 19.39 -4.30
CA LEU A 163 -24.05 18.09 -4.18
C LEU A 163 -23.52 17.61 -5.53
N ILE A 164 -24.36 17.66 -6.58
CA ILE A 164 -23.97 17.22 -7.93
C ILE A 164 -22.90 18.15 -8.54
N ALA A 165 -23.01 19.47 -8.36
CA ALA A 165 -21.95 20.40 -8.79
C ALA A 165 -20.61 20.08 -8.13
N SER A 166 -20.63 19.63 -6.86
CA SER A 166 -19.43 19.25 -6.13
C SER A 166 -18.82 17.89 -6.57
N VAL A 167 -19.43 17.21 -7.53
CA VAL A 167 -18.86 16.01 -8.15
C VAL A 167 -17.65 16.37 -9.03
N TYR A 168 -17.69 17.48 -9.75
CA TYR A 168 -16.54 17.87 -10.59
C TYR A 168 -15.36 18.41 -9.77
N ASN A 169 -15.58 19.32 -8.84
CA ASN A 169 -14.50 20.02 -8.14
C ASN A 169 -14.67 20.11 -6.61
N GLY A 170 -15.25 19.09 -5.99
CA GLY A 170 -15.54 19.12 -4.58
C GLY A 170 -15.67 17.76 -3.90
N PRO A 171 -16.29 17.75 -2.71
CA PRO A 171 -16.30 16.58 -1.83
C PRO A 171 -17.09 15.37 -2.37
N MET A 172 -17.99 15.55 -3.33
CA MET A 172 -18.77 14.45 -3.90
C MET A 172 -18.07 13.75 -5.08
N ARG A 173 -16.89 14.21 -5.49
CA ARG A 173 -16.13 13.60 -6.58
C ARG A 173 -15.94 12.09 -6.39
N HIS A 174 -15.60 11.68 -5.18
CA HIS A 174 -15.37 10.27 -4.84
C HIS A 174 -16.59 9.37 -5.09
N ALA A 175 -17.80 9.90 -5.06
CA ALA A 175 -19.00 9.09 -5.28
C ALA A 175 -19.02 8.51 -6.71
N LEU A 176 -18.63 9.31 -7.70
CA LEU A 176 -18.54 8.86 -9.09
C LEU A 176 -17.16 8.25 -9.38
N ALA A 177 -16.08 9.01 -9.12
CA ALA A 177 -14.72 8.55 -9.40
C ALA A 177 -14.39 7.27 -8.62
N GLY A 178 -14.87 7.15 -7.38
CA GLY A 178 -14.66 5.95 -6.56
C GLY A 178 -15.34 4.71 -7.13
N ALA A 179 -16.61 4.82 -7.55
CA ALA A 179 -17.31 3.70 -8.16
C ALA A 179 -16.64 3.24 -9.47
N LEU A 180 -16.26 4.19 -10.32
CA LEU A 180 -15.56 3.89 -11.58
C LEU A 180 -14.13 3.37 -11.31
N HIS A 181 -13.45 3.89 -10.28
CA HIS A 181 -12.13 3.37 -9.89
C HIS A 181 -12.19 1.91 -9.42
N LEU A 182 -13.22 1.55 -8.66
CA LEU A 182 -13.42 0.13 -8.28
C LEU A 182 -13.64 -0.76 -9.50
N ALA A 183 -14.29 -0.27 -10.56
CA ALA A 183 -14.45 -1.02 -11.81
C ALA A 183 -13.14 -1.10 -12.62
N ALA A 184 -12.43 0.03 -12.77
CA ALA A 184 -11.28 0.21 -13.63
C ALA A 184 -9.94 0.24 -12.86
N HIS A 185 -9.86 -0.43 -11.69
CA HIS A 185 -8.68 -0.39 -10.82
C HIS A 185 -7.40 -0.79 -11.58
N PRO A 186 -6.29 -0.01 -11.46
CA PRO A 186 -5.04 -0.29 -12.19
C PRO A 186 -4.39 -1.63 -11.84
N ARG A 187 -4.81 -2.23 -10.72
CA ARG A 187 -4.40 -3.56 -10.25
C ARG A 187 -5.63 -4.38 -9.86
N PRO A 188 -6.41 -4.91 -10.83
CA PRO A 188 -7.65 -5.65 -10.54
C PRO A 188 -7.41 -6.93 -9.72
N ASP A 189 -6.27 -7.59 -9.90
CA ASP A 189 -5.92 -8.84 -9.20
C ASP A 189 -5.69 -8.64 -7.69
N ARG A 190 -5.53 -7.41 -7.23
CA ARG A 190 -5.55 -7.06 -5.81
C ARG A 190 -6.76 -7.63 -5.07
N PHE A 191 -7.93 -7.61 -5.70
CA PHE A 191 -9.19 -8.07 -5.11
C PHE A 191 -9.30 -9.60 -5.04
N SER A 192 -8.46 -10.33 -5.75
CA SER A 192 -8.30 -11.79 -5.64
C SER A 192 -7.12 -12.21 -4.75
N GLY A 193 -6.53 -11.27 -4.03
CA GLY A 193 -5.43 -11.54 -3.10
C GLY A 193 -4.03 -11.55 -3.72
N ALA A 194 -3.89 -11.21 -5.00
CA ALA A 194 -2.58 -11.15 -5.65
C ALA A 194 -1.67 -10.11 -5.01
N THR A 195 -0.41 -10.46 -4.86
CA THR A 195 0.62 -9.67 -4.16
C THR A 195 1.47 -8.80 -5.10
N ALA A 196 1.43 -9.07 -6.42
CA ALA A 196 2.13 -8.28 -7.43
C ALA A 196 1.77 -6.78 -7.35
N SER A 197 2.72 -5.91 -7.68
CA SER A 197 2.49 -4.46 -7.78
C SER A 197 1.80 -4.09 -9.10
N GLY A 198 1.24 -2.87 -9.16
CA GLY A 198 0.75 -2.28 -10.41
C GLY A 198 1.85 -1.71 -11.29
N LEU A 199 3.10 -1.76 -10.84
CA LEU A 199 4.26 -1.33 -11.61
C LEU A 199 4.47 -2.26 -12.80
N GLN A 200 4.40 -1.69 -13.99
CA GLN A 200 4.78 -2.40 -15.21
C GLN A 200 6.27 -2.19 -15.49
N PRO A 201 6.96 -3.15 -16.13
CA PRO A 201 8.27 -2.87 -16.70
C PRO A 201 8.21 -1.61 -17.57
N ALA A 202 9.13 -0.68 -17.37
CA ALA A 202 9.25 0.46 -18.26
C ALA A 202 10.00 0.04 -19.53
N PRO A 203 9.59 0.47 -20.72
CA PRO A 203 10.36 0.30 -21.94
C PRO A 203 11.59 1.22 -21.88
N VAL A 204 12.68 0.70 -21.33
CA VAL A 204 13.92 1.45 -21.07
C VAL A 204 14.66 1.89 -22.35
N ASP A 205 14.28 1.32 -23.49
CA ASP A 205 14.86 1.65 -24.80
C ASP A 205 14.23 2.89 -25.45
N ASP A 206 13.11 3.39 -24.91
CA ASP A 206 12.44 4.61 -25.39
C ASP A 206 12.63 5.76 -24.38
N PRO A 207 13.44 6.77 -24.69
CA PRO A 207 13.69 7.89 -23.78
C PRO A 207 12.43 8.70 -23.42
N ASN A 208 11.35 8.61 -24.21
CA ASN A 208 10.09 9.31 -23.92
C ASN A 208 9.22 8.59 -22.89
N THR A 209 9.59 7.38 -22.48
CA THR A 209 8.80 6.53 -21.56
C THR A 209 9.53 6.23 -20.25
N LEU A 210 10.57 7.01 -19.93
CA LEU A 210 11.40 6.83 -18.73
C LEU A 210 10.73 7.36 -17.46
N GLY A 211 9.57 6.83 -17.12
CA GLY A 211 8.81 7.22 -15.93
C GLY A 211 7.80 8.34 -16.21
N VAL A 212 7.39 9.04 -15.14
CA VAL A 212 6.34 10.07 -15.18
C VAL A 212 6.94 11.43 -14.84
N ALA A 213 6.82 12.39 -15.75
CA ALA A 213 7.16 13.80 -15.55
C ALA A 213 5.91 14.67 -15.31
N ALA A 214 4.82 14.35 -16.00
CA ALA A 214 3.57 15.08 -15.97
C ALA A 214 2.38 14.13 -15.71
N VAL A 215 1.21 14.68 -15.38
CA VAL A 215 0.01 13.86 -15.14
C VAL A 215 -0.41 13.05 -16.36
N GLN A 216 -0.12 13.54 -17.55
CA GLN A 216 -0.45 12.89 -18.82
C GLN A 216 0.31 11.58 -19.04
N ASP A 217 1.46 11.41 -18.38
CA ASP A 217 2.28 10.20 -18.48
C ASP A 217 1.69 9.06 -17.63
N PHE A 218 0.87 9.38 -16.63
CA PHE A 218 0.11 8.36 -15.92
C PHE A 218 -0.99 7.77 -16.80
N ARG A 219 -1.26 6.47 -16.66
CA ARG A 219 -2.42 5.83 -17.28
C ARG A 219 -3.71 6.46 -16.78
N TRP A 220 -4.70 6.63 -17.66
CA TRP A 220 -5.97 7.28 -17.34
C TRP A 220 -6.69 6.68 -16.13
N ASN A 221 -6.60 5.37 -15.91
CA ASN A 221 -7.22 4.71 -14.75
C ASN A 221 -6.46 4.95 -13.43
N ARG A 222 -5.21 5.41 -13.47
CA ARG A 222 -4.52 5.96 -12.29
C ARG A 222 -4.99 7.37 -11.98
N LEU A 223 -5.18 8.21 -12.99
CA LEU A 223 -5.77 9.53 -12.81
C LEU A 223 -7.15 9.46 -12.18
N LEU A 224 -8.00 8.55 -12.66
CA LEU A 224 -9.29 8.21 -12.05
C LEU A 224 -9.13 7.79 -10.57
N GLY A 225 -8.10 6.99 -10.28
CA GLY A 225 -7.77 6.57 -8.92
C GLY A 225 -7.43 7.73 -8.00
N PHE A 226 -6.67 8.73 -8.45
CA PHE A 226 -6.34 9.92 -7.66
C PHE A 226 -7.60 10.73 -7.34
N ASP A 227 -8.48 10.92 -8.31
CA ASP A 227 -9.77 11.61 -8.11
C ASP A 227 -10.75 10.86 -7.19
N SER A 228 -10.53 9.56 -6.96
CA SER A 228 -11.32 8.80 -5.99
C SER A 228 -11.01 9.14 -4.52
N CYS A 229 -9.98 9.95 -4.25
CA CYS A 229 -9.54 10.30 -2.91
C CYS A 229 -10.62 11.04 -2.12
N ILE A 230 -11.02 10.46 -0.98
CA ILE A 230 -12.01 11.04 -0.05
C ILE A 230 -11.40 11.99 0.99
N GLN A 231 -10.12 12.27 0.89
CA GLN A 231 -9.37 13.16 1.78
C GLN A 231 -9.55 12.86 3.28
N CYS A 232 -9.63 11.59 3.65
CA CYS A 232 -9.93 11.15 5.03
C CYS A 232 -8.72 11.16 5.98
N GLY A 233 -7.50 11.35 5.48
CA GLY A 233 -6.26 11.43 6.26
C GLY A 233 -5.72 10.10 6.82
N ARG A 234 -6.34 8.96 6.51
CA ARG A 234 -5.85 7.65 7.01
C ARG A 234 -4.45 7.31 6.52
N CYS A 235 -4.10 7.74 5.32
CA CYS A 235 -2.76 7.54 4.76
C CYS A 235 -1.70 8.39 5.48
N GLU A 236 -2.05 9.59 5.97
CA GLU A 236 -1.20 10.42 6.83
C GLU A 236 -0.93 9.72 8.17
N GLU A 237 -2.00 9.27 8.86
CA GLU A 237 -1.90 8.55 10.14
C GLU A 237 -1.09 7.25 10.04
N ALA A 238 -1.11 6.61 8.87
CA ALA A 238 -0.39 5.36 8.64
C ALA A 238 1.07 5.55 8.24
N CYS A 239 1.42 6.71 7.66
CA CYS A 239 2.72 6.94 7.02
C CYS A 239 3.84 7.15 8.06
N PRO A 240 4.93 6.36 7.98
CA PRO A 240 6.08 6.53 8.88
C PRO A 240 6.86 7.83 8.59
N ALA A 241 7.02 8.21 7.33
CA ALA A 241 7.68 9.46 6.94
C ALA A 241 6.93 10.68 7.47
N PHE A 242 5.59 10.69 7.34
CA PHE A 242 4.76 11.76 7.92
C PHE A 242 4.87 11.82 9.45
N ALA A 243 4.88 10.67 10.12
CA ALA A 243 5.04 10.60 11.57
C ALA A 243 6.43 11.06 12.04
N ALA A 244 7.45 10.90 11.20
CA ALA A 244 8.81 11.37 11.43
C ALA A 244 9.02 12.86 11.04
N GLU A 245 7.95 13.53 10.59
CA GLU A 245 7.98 14.90 10.08
C GLU A 245 8.99 15.10 8.93
N GLN A 246 9.12 14.09 8.08
CA GLN A 246 9.77 14.20 6.78
C GLN A 246 8.83 14.90 5.77
N PRO A 247 9.34 15.41 4.64
CA PRO A 247 8.54 16.18 3.66
C PRO A 247 7.32 15.46 3.08
N LEU A 248 7.23 14.13 3.14
CA LEU A 248 6.12 13.38 2.55
C LEU A 248 4.86 13.43 3.41
N ASN A 249 3.81 14.04 2.85
CA ASN A 249 2.42 13.81 3.25
C ASN A 249 1.69 13.05 2.13
N PRO A 250 1.33 11.75 2.30
CA PRO A 250 0.76 10.97 1.21
C PRO A 250 -0.64 11.42 0.78
N LYS A 251 -1.41 12.11 1.66
CA LYS A 251 -2.68 12.72 1.27
C LYS A 251 -2.45 13.97 0.42
N ALA A 252 -1.53 14.85 0.85
CA ALA A 252 -1.18 16.04 0.09
C ALA A 252 -0.66 15.66 -1.30
N LEU A 253 0.22 14.67 -1.42
CA LEU A 253 0.74 14.18 -2.71
C LEU A 253 -0.39 13.78 -3.67
N ILE A 254 -1.41 13.06 -3.22
CA ILE A 254 -2.57 12.73 -4.08
C ILE A 254 -3.37 13.98 -4.45
N GLN A 255 -3.49 14.95 -3.54
CA GLN A 255 -4.16 16.22 -3.85
C GLN A 255 -3.37 17.05 -4.86
N ASP A 256 -2.05 17.01 -4.81
CA ASP A 256 -1.17 17.67 -5.77
C ASP A 256 -1.38 17.08 -7.18
N PHE A 257 -1.50 15.75 -7.30
CA PHE A 257 -1.88 15.12 -8.56
C PHE A 257 -3.26 15.57 -9.06
N CYS A 258 -4.25 15.66 -8.16
CA CYS A 258 -5.58 16.17 -8.52
C CYS A 258 -5.51 17.63 -8.98
N ASN A 259 -4.76 18.48 -8.31
CA ASN A 259 -4.58 19.88 -8.71
C ASN A 259 -3.96 20.00 -10.11
N ALA A 260 -2.91 19.21 -10.37
CA ALA A 260 -2.23 19.20 -11.67
C ALA A 260 -3.17 18.70 -12.80
N MET A 261 -4.01 17.69 -12.55
CA MET A 261 -5.00 17.19 -13.51
C MET A 261 -6.06 18.23 -13.87
N HIS A 262 -6.53 18.98 -12.86
CA HIS A 262 -7.64 19.92 -13.00
C HIS A 262 -7.20 21.37 -13.30
N LEU A 263 -5.94 21.57 -13.67
CA LEU A 263 -5.36 22.87 -14.03
C LEU A 263 -5.63 23.96 -12.97
N GLY A 264 -5.53 23.60 -11.69
CA GLY A 264 -5.79 24.50 -10.58
C GLY A 264 -7.25 24.76 -10.24
N GLU A 265 -8.22 24.23 -10.99
CA GLU A 265 -9.64 24.31 -10.67
C GLU A 265 -10.07 23.41 -9.50
N TYR A 266 -9.19 22.54 -9.04
CA TYR A 266 -9.47 21.64 -7.94
C TYR A 266 -9.49 22.41 -6.61
N ALA A 267 -10.65 22.67 -6.11
CA ALA A 267 -10.84 23.21 -4.76
C ALA A 267 -10.73 22.07 -3.73
N GLY A 268 -9.57 21.51 -3.63
CA GLY A 268 -9.29 20.38 -2.77
C GLY A 268 -9.04 20.76 -1.33
N SER A 269 -8.06 20.14 -0.76
CA SER A 269 -7.64 20.36 0.61
C SER A 269 -6.87 21.68 0.75
N PRO A 270 -7.01 22.38 1.87
CA PRO A 270 -6.13 23.50 2.21
C PRO A 270 -4.75 23.02 2.68
N HIS A 271 -4.21 21.98 2.07
CA HIS A 271 -2.85 21.56 2.38
C HIS A 271 -1.84 22.54 1.79
N PRO A 272 -0.75 22.87 2.51
CA PRO A 272 0.39 23.55 1.91
C PRO A 272 0.86 22.76 0.69
N GLY A 273 1.19 23.43 -0.41
CA GLY A 273 1.62 22.75 -1.61
C GLY A 273 0.55 22.58 -2.68
N ILE A 274 -0.49 23.44 -2.68
CA ILE A 274 -1.38 23.57 -3.84
C ILE A 274 -0.53 23.98 -5.04
N LEU A 275 -0.47 23.08 -6.01
CA LEU A 275 0.34 23.27 -7.21
C LEU A 275 -0.39 24.10 -8.24
N SER A 276 0.38 24.92 -8.95
CA SER A 276 -0.08 25.55 -10.18
C SER A 276 -0.15 24.52 -11.30
N PRO A 277 -0.92 24.73 -12.40
CA PRO A 277 -0.88 23.89 -13.58
C PRO A 277 0.55 23.79 -14.15
N GLY A 278 0.96 22.59 -14.53
CA GLY A 278 2.28 22.38 -15.12
C GLY A 278 2.86 20.98 -14.88
N PRO A 279 4.12 20.73 -15.25
CA PRO A 279 4.78 19.45 -14.99
C PRO A 279 4.83 19.15 -13.50
N ILE A 280 4.41 17.96 -13.10
CA ILE A 280 4.30 17.55 -11.68
C ILE A 280 5.67 17.65 -10.98
N LEU A 281 6.72 17.18 -11.65
CA LEU A 281 8.07 17.15 -11.05
C LEU A 281 8.67 18.53 -10.82
N GLY A 282 8.24 19.57 -11.56
CA GLY A 282 8.64 20.95 -11.29
C GLY A 282 7.95 21.59 -10.10
N GLN A 283 6.95 20.92 -9.51
CA GLN A 283 6.06 21.46 -8.51
C GLN A 283 6.10 20.69 -7.19
N ILE A 284 6.36 19.37 -7.22
CA ILE A 284 6.56 18.57 -6.02
C ILE A 284 8.05 18.64 -5.64
N HIS A 285 8.32 19.07 -4.39
CA HIS A 285 9.70 19.08 -3.91
C HIS A 285 10.29 17.66 -3.97
N PRO A 286 11.48 17.46 -4.55
CA PRO A 286 12.06 16.12 -4.73
C PRO A 286 12.10 15.29 -3.46
N GLU A 287 12.46 15.88 -2.32
CA GLU A 287 12.51 15.20 -1.02
C GLU A 287 11.16 14.60 -0.61
N THR A 288 10.03 15.13 -1.08
CA THR A 288 8.71 14.53 -0.85
C THR A 288 8.64 13.12 -1.42
N LEU A 289 9.18 12.90 -2.61
CA LEU A 289 9.21 11.59 -3.24
C LEU A 289 10.22 10.67 -2.57
N TRP A 290 11.41 11.20 -2.25
CA TRP A 290 12.51 10.42 -1.65
C TRP A 290 12.29 10.06 -0.20
N SER A 291 11.42 10.76 0.55
CA SER A 291 10.98 10.37 1.90
C SER A 291 10.13 9.09 1.92
N CYS A 292 9.65 8.61 0.78
CA CYS A 292 8.81 7.42 0.74
C CYS A 292 9.64 6.14 0.94
N THR A 293 9.41 5.43 2.04
CA THR A 293 10.02 4.12 2.34
C THR A 293 9.38 2.96 1.59
N THR A 294 8.52 3.20 0.63
CA THR A 294 7.76 2.20 -0.16
C THR A 294 7.02 1.13 0.65
N CYS A 295 6.76 1.35 1.92
CA CYS A 295 6.22 0.34 2.85
C CYS A 295 4.74 -0.03 2.64
N ARG A 296 4.01 0.60 1.71
CA ARG A 296 2.57 0.40 1.43
C ARG A 296 1.61 0.63 2.60
N ALA A 297 2.02 1.26 3.70
CA ALA A 297 1.11 1.54 4.81
C ALA A 297 -0.05 2.46 4.38
N CYS A 298 0.21 3.49 3.57
CA CYS A 298 -0.79 4.37 2.98
C CYS A 298 -1.76 3.62 2.05
N VAL A 299 -1.25 2.67 1.24
CA VAL A 299 -2.06 1.83 0.33
C VAL A 299 -2.99 0.91 1.12
N ALA A 300 -2.50 0.28 2.19
CA ALA A 300 -3.28 -0.61 3.06
C ALA A 300 -4.32 0.13 3.91
N ALA A 301 -4.07 1.41 4.23
CA ALA A 301 -4.99 2.25 4.99
C ALA A 301 -6.04 2.96 4.11
N CYS A 302 -5.84 3.00 2.79
CA CYS A 302 -6.71 3.74 1.88
C CYS A 302 -8.02 2.98 1.59
N PRO A 303 -9.19 3.51 1.98
CA PRO A 303 -10.47 2.88 1.68
C PRO A 303 -10.80 2.88 0.18
N MET A 304 -10.23 3.81 -0.57
CA MET A 304 -10.37 3.85 -2.04
C MET A 304 -9.29 3.05 -2.76
N MET A 305 -8.38 2.40 -2.01
CA MET A 305 -7.34 1.51 -2.55
C MET A 305 -6.40 2.16 -3.56
N ILE A 306 -6.11 3.45 -3.39
CA ILE A 306 -5.19 4.19 -4.26
C ILE A 306 -3.78 3.64 -4.11
N GLU A 307 -3.11 3.39 -5.23
CA GLU A 307 -1.75 2.84 -5.29
C GLU A 307 -0.70 3.98 -5.21
N HIS A 308 -0.53 4.58 -4.03
CA HIS A 308 0.38 5.71 -3.78
C HIS A 308 1.84 5.38 -4.11
N VAL A 309 2.30 4.19 -3.68
CA VAL A 309 3.71 3.78 -3.81
C VAL A 309 4.10 3.62 -5.27
N ASP A 310 3.22 3.02 -6.07
CA ASP A 310 3.48 2.84 -7.50
C ASP A 310 3.62 4.19 -8.21
N ALA A 311 2.80 5.20 -7.84
CA ALA A 311 2.91 6.54 -8.39
C ALA A 311 4.24 7.23 -8.00
N VAL A 312 4.69 7.06 -6.76
CA VAL A 312 5.99 7.57 -6.31
C VAL A 312 7.14 6.95 -7.10
N ILE A 313 7.10 5.64 -7.33
CA ILE A 313 8.16 4.95 -8.09
C ILE A 313 8.16 5.40 -9.55
N ASP A 314 6.99 5.58 -10.17
CA ASP A 314 6.90 6.09 -11.54
C ASP A 314 7.52 7.50 -11.68
N LEU A 315 7.34 8.39 -10.69
CA LEU A 315 7.99 9.69 -10.65
C LEU A 315 9.51 9.58 -10.39
N ARG A 316 9.94 8.68 -9.50
CA ARG A 316 11.37 8.41 -9.27
C ARG A 316 12.07 7.86 -10.52
N ARG A 317 11.38 7.03 -11.33
CA ARG A 317 11.92 6.57 -12.62
C ARG A 317 12.32 7.73 -13.51
N HIS A 318 11.48 8.74 -13.61
CA HIS A 318 11.83 9.93 -14.42
C HIS A 318 12.99 10.70 -13.79
N GLN A 319 13.01 10.89 -12.46
CA GLN A 319 14.11 11.59 -11.79
C GLN A 319 15.45 10.87 -12.00
N THR A 320 15.46 9.55 -11.84
CA THR A 320 16.71 8.77 -11.93
C THR A 320 17.14 8.53 -13.37
N LEU A 321 16.23 8.13 -14.27
CA LEU A 321 16.58 7.72 -15.63
C LEU A 321 16.66 8.88 -16.61
N ALA A 322 15.76 9.87 -16.49
CA ALA A 322 15.73 10.99 -17.43
C ALA A 322 16.57 12.19 -16.94
N LEU A 323 16.56 12.47 -15.62
CA LEU A 323 17.22 13.65 -15.07
C LEU A 323 18.56 13.34 -14.38
N GLY A 324 18.88 12.06 -14.08
CA GLY A 324 20.08 11.69 -13.33
C GLY A 324 20.08 12.30 -11.91
N ALA A 325 18.91 12.50 -11.30
CA ALA A 325 18.74 13.28 -10.06
C ALA A 325 18.36 12.43 -8.86
N ALA A 326 19.03 11.29 -8.65
CA ALA A 326 18.88 10.49 -7.43
C ALA A 326 19.69 11.13 -6.28
N PRO A 327 19.12 11.33 -5.07
CA PRO A 327 19.79 12.08 -3.99
C PRO A 327 20.75 11.22 -3.16
N GLY A 328 21.57 11.90 -2.35
CA GLY A 328 22.43 11.28 -1.35
C GLY A 328 23.48 10.35 -1.94
N LYS A 329 23.56 9.14 -1.41
CA LYS A 329 24.48 8.08 -1.86
C LYS A 329 23.90 7.18 -2.95
N SER A 330 22.72 7.51 -3.48
CA SER A 330 22.00 6.66 -4.44
C SER A 330 22.81 6.40 -5.71
N ASP A 331 23.49 7.39 -6.26
CA ASP A 331 24.29 7.23 -7.49
C ASP A 331 25.44 6.25 -7.29
N ALA A 332 26.17 6.34 -6.16
CA ALA A 332 27.25 5.41 -5.83
C ALA A 332 26.72 3.97 -5.65
N THR A 333 25.57 3.82 -5.00
CA THR A 333 24.92 2.52 -4.80
C THR A 333 24.42 1.92 -6.13
N LEU A 334 23.80 2.73 -6.98
CA LEU A 334 23.38 2.28 -8.32
C LEU A 334 24.57 1.92 -9.21
N ALA A 335 25.68 2.65 -9.10
CA ALA A 335 26.93 2.29 -9.77
C ALA A 335 27.45 0.95 -9.25
N ALA A 336 27.50 0.73 -7.93
CA ALA A 336 27.90 -0.54 -7.31
C ALA A 336 27.07 -1.73 -7.83
N LEU A 337 25.76 -1.59 -7.88
CA LEU A 337 24.85 -2.59 -8.46
C LEU A 337 25.15 -2.88 -9.93
N ARG A 338 25.62 -1.89 -10.70
CA ARG A 338 25.94 -2.08 -12.13
C ARG A 338 27.24 -2.85 -12.35
N TYR A 339 28.29 -2.57 -11.59
CA TYR A 339 29.60 -3.19 -11.81
C TYR A 339 29.90 -4.41 -10.95
N ALA A 340 29.35 -4.49 -9.72
CA ALA A 340 29.60 -5.58 -8.78
C ALA A 340 28.39 -6.49 -8.55
N GLY A 341 27.21 -6.14 -9.02
CA GLY A 341 25.98 -6.90 -8.79
C GLY A 341 25.51 -6.90 -7.33
N ASN A 342 25.99 -5.98 -6.50
CA ASN A 342 25.58 -5.80 -5.11
C ASN A 342 25.64 -4.32 -4.69
N THR A 343 24.94 -3.96 -3.62
CA THR A 343 24.75 -2.57 -3.20
C THR A 343 26.01 -1.91 -2.62
N GLY A 344 26.91 -2.73 -2.05
CA GLY A 344 28.15 -2.27 -1.41
C GLY A 344 29.37 -2.21 -2.33
N GLY A 345 29.29 -2.71 -3.57
CA GLY A 345 30.43 -2.84 -4.47
C GLY A 345 31.46 -3.88 -4.02
N HIS A 346 31.04 -4.85 -3.21
CA HIS A 346 31.88 -5.94 -2.72
C HIS A 346 32.24 -6.91 -3.85
N ALA A 347 33.41 -7.58 -3.69
CA ALA A 347 33.76 -8.67 -4.59
C ALA A 347 32.72 -9.81 -4.49
N PRO A 348 32.17 -10.34 -5.61
CA PRO A 348 31.15 -11.38 -5.55
C PRO A 348 31.55 -12.61 -4.75
N ALA A 349 32.82 -13.01 -4.79
CA ALA A 349 33.37 -14.14 -4.03
C ALA A 349 33.23 -13.98 -2.51
N SER A 350 33.25 -12.74 -1.98
CA SER A 350 33.12 -12.51 -0.54
C SER A 350 31.68 -12.66 0.00
N ARG A 351 30.69 -12.94 -0.86
CA ARG A 351 29.31 -13.23 -0.44
C ARG A 351 29.22 -14.43 0.52
N THR A 352 30.13 -15.37 0.43
CA THR A 352 30.14 -16.58 1.26
C THR A 352 31.07 -16.52 2.47
N ASP A 353 31.84 -15.44 2.66
CA ASP A 353 32.83 -15.35 3.74
C ASP A 353 32.24 -15.62 5.13
N SER A 354 31.04 -15.07 5.39
CA SER A 354 30.37 -15.23 6.68
C SER A 354 29.90 -16.67 6.99
N ILE A 355 29.88 -17.55 6.00
CA ILE A 355 29.38 -18.93 6.09
C ILE A 355 30.40 -19.97 5.57
N ALA A 356 31.63 -19.56 5.24
CA ALA A 356 32.64 -20.40 4.61
C ALA A 356 32.95 -21.70 5.38
N GLU A 357 32.94 -21.63 6.73
CA GLU A 357 33.22 -22.78 7.59
C GLU A 357 32.06 -23.78 7.71
N MET A 358 30.87 -23.44 7.16
CA MET A 358 29.67 -24.28 7.33
C MET A 358 29.52 -25.37 6.29
N GLY A 359 30.44 -25.48 5.30
CA GLY A 359 30.46 -26.54 4.30
C GLY A 359 29.20 -26.58 3.41
N VAL A 360 28.62 -25.42 3.10
CA VAL A 360 27.40 -25.37 2.28
C VAL A 360 27.72 -25.64 0.82
N LYS A 361 26.92 -26.51 0.18
CA LYS A 361 27.06 -26.85 -1.25
C LYS A 361 26.81 -25.61 -2.11
N ILE A 362 27.72 -25.32 -3.05
CA ILE A 362 27.48 -24.36 -4.14
C ILE A 362 26.87 -25.15 -5.31
N LEU A 363 25.69 -24.73 -5.78
CA LEU A 363 24.96 -25.38 -6.85
C LEU A 363 25.57 -25.02 -8.21
N ALA A 364 26.29 -25.97 -8.81
CA ALA A 364 26.85 -25.81 -10.15
C ALA A 364 25.76 -25.90 -11.25
N GLU A 365 26.12 -25.49 -12.47
CA GLU A 365 25.22 -25.65 -13.62
C GLU A 365 24.96 -27.14 -13.90
N GLY A 366 23.70 -27.50 -14.09
CA GLY A 366 23.27 -28.87 -14.33
C GLY A 366 23.10 -29.73 -13.06
N GLU A 367 23.51 -29.26 -11.89
CA GLU A 367 23.23 -29.91 -10.61
C GLU A 367 21.84 -29.60 -10.09
N GLU A 368 21.35 -30.44 -9.15
CA GLU A 368 20.04 -30.32 -8.52
C GLU A 368 20.13 -30.21 -7.01
N THR A 369 19.12 -29.59 -6.43
CA THR A 369 18.82 -29.49 -4.99
C THR A 369 17.34 -29.28 -4.76
N GLU A 370 16.80 -29.63 -3.60
CA GLU A 370 15.41 -29.30 -3.27
C GLU A 370 15.25 -27.81 -3.06
N ILE A 371 16.14 -27.19 -2.29
CA ILE A 371 16.06 -25.78 -1.92
C ILE A 371 17.30 -25.02 -2.38
N LEU A 372 17.08 -23.96 -3.15
CA LEU A 372 18.11 -22.97 -3.42
C LEU A 372 18.00 -21.85 -2.36
N LEU A 373 18.98 -21.76 -1.46
CA LEU A 373 19.02 -20.69 -0.47
C LEU A 373 19.64 -19.43 -1.11
N TRP A 374 18.80 -18.41 -1.27
CA TRP A 374 19.17 -17.08 -1.72
C TRP A 374 19.68 -16.27 -0.53
N LEU A 375 20.96 -15.91 -0.53
CA LEU A 375 21.62 -15.22 0.59
C LEU A 375 21.25 -13.72 0.65
N GLY A 376 21.14 -13.08 -0.51
CA GLY A 376 20.91 -11.65 -0.64
C GLY A 376 22.15 -10.81 -0.30
N ASP A 377 22.01 -9.49 -0.40
CA ASP A 377 23.09 -8.54 -0.08
C ASP A 377 23.39 -8.44 1.42
N GLY A 378 22.48 -8.90 2.27
CA GLY A 378 22.74 -9.05 3.71
C GLY A 378 23.91 -9.97 4.02
N ALA A 379 24.32 -10.86 3.10
CA ALA A 379 25.47 -11.74 3.25
C ALA A 379 26.80 -10.98 3.44
N PHE A 380 26.90 -9.75 2.93
CA PHE A 380 28.06 -8.89 3.11
C PHE A 380 28.07 -8.14 4.45
N ASP A 381 26.97 -8.19 5.20
CA ASP A 381 26.85 -7.58 6.51
C ASP A 381 27.23 -8.57 7.61
N ALA A 382 28.24 -8.21 8.43
CA ALA A 382 28.77 -9.10 9.48
C ALA A 382 27.70 -9.45 10.54
N ARG A 383 26.79 -8.53 10.85
CA ARG A 383 25.70 -8.76 11.80
C ARG A 383 24.65 -9.72 11.23
N TYR A 384 24.25 -9.51 9.99
CA TYR A 384 23.29 -10.37 9.33
C TYR A 384 23.87 -11.75 8.99
N GLY A 385 25.17 -11.87 8.85
CA GLY A 385 25.88 -13.15 8.80
C GLY A 385 25.52 -14.11 9.96
N ASN A 386 25.17 -13.58 11.15
CA ASN A 386 24.66 -14.41 12.26
C ASN A 386 23.32 -15.06 11.94
N THR A 387 22.41 -14.32 11.30
CA THR A 387 21.11 -14.83 10.84
C THR A 387 21.29 -15.94 9.80
N LEU A 388 22.18 -15.74 8.82
CA LEU A 388 22.47 -16.73 7.80
C LEU A 388 23.09 -17.99 8.40
N ARG A 389 24.09 -17.87 9.29
CA ARG A 389 24.67 -19.01 10.02
C ARG A 389 23.60 -19.75 10.84
N ALA A 390 22.72 -19.03 11.52
CA ALA A 390 21.64 -19.64 12.29
C ALA A 390 20.68 -20.42 11.39
N LEU A 391 20.26 -19.84 10.27
CA LEU A 391 19.38 -20.50 9.30
C LEU A 391 20.03 -21.75 8.71
N ILE A 392 21.29 -21.66 8.28
CA ILE A 392 22.04 -22.79 7.72
C ILE A 392 22.17 -23.92 8.76
N ALA A 393 22.53 -23.61 10.00
CA ALA A 393 22.62 -24.60 11.07
C ALA A 393 21.28 -25.33 11.32
N ILE A 394 20.16 -24.60 11.27
CA ILE A 394 18.82 -25.19 11.38
C ILE A 394 18.52 -26.11 10.21
N LEU A 395 18.80 -25.68 8.97
CA LEU A 395 18.55 -26.49 7.77
C LEU A 395 19.37 -27.79 7.80
N GLN A 396 20.64 -27.71 8.21
CA GLN A 396 21.52 -28.88 8.38
C GLN A 396 20.99 -29.82 9.47
N ALA A 397 20.62 -29.28 10.64
CA ALA A 397 20.07 -30.08 11.74
C ALA A 397 18.74 -30.76 11.39
N ALA A 398 17.92 -30.14 10.57
CA ALA A 398 16.66 -30.68 10.08
C ALA A 398 16.83 -31.64 8.88
N GLY A 399 18.05 -31.89 8.39
CA GLY A 399 18.32 -32.75 7.26
C GLY A 399 17.70 -32.23 5.94
N VAL A 400 17.58 -30.93 5.78
CA VAL A 400 17.04 -30.31 4.57
C VAL A 400 18.11 -30.34 3.46
N ASP A 401 17.74 -30.78 2.25
CA ASP A 401 18.59 -30.66 1.08
C ASP A 401 18.57 -29.24 0.54
N PHE A 402 19.69 -28.52 0.60
CA PHE A 402 19.83 -27.19 0.09
C PHE A 402 21.21 -26.85 -0.43
N ALA A 403 21.29 -25.88 -1.32
CA ALA A 403 22.52 -25.34 -1.85
C ALA A 403 22.39 -23.81 -2.04
N ILE A 404 23.50 -23.12 -2.32
CA ILE A 404 23.59 -21.70 -2.60
C ILE A 404 24.16 -21.44 -3.99
N LEU A 405 24.02 -20.21 -4.50
CA LEU A 405 24.66 -19.80 -5.76
C LEU A 405 26.10 -19.32 -5.58
N GLY A 406 26.51 -18.98 -4.35
CA GLY A 406 27.81 -18.41 -4.07
C GLY A 406 28.06 -17.09 -4.80
N GLU A 407 29.20 -16.97 -5.47
CA GLU A 407 29.59 -15.77 -6.22
C GLU A 407 28.70 -15.47 -7.44
N ALA A 408 27.98 -16.48 -7.96
CA ALA A 408 27.07 -16.29 -9.08
C ALA A 408 25.80 -15.50 -8.71
N GLU A 409 25.46 -15.40 -7.42
CA GLU A 409 24.30 -14.63 -6.96
C GLU A 409 24.55 -13.13 -7.10
N GLN A 410 23.63 -12.40 -7.76
CA GLN A 410 23.61 -10.94 -7.78
C GLN A 410 22.45 -10.43 -6.93
N ASP A 411 22.45 -9.12 -6.58
CA ASP A 411 21.30 -8.49 -5.92
C ASP A 411 20.00 -8.73 -6.70
N CYS A 412 18.89 -8.90 -6.00
CA CYS A 412 17.59 -9.14 -6.62
C CYS A 412 17.05 -7.93 -7.42
N GLY A 413 17.64 -6.74 -7.25
CA GLY A 413 17.27 -5.51 -7.92
C GLY A 413 16.20 -4.67 -7.20
N ASP A 414 15.73 -5.06 -6.00
CA ASP A 414 14.70 -4.28 -5.28
C ASP A 414 15.14 -2.82 -5.12
N LEU A 415 16.35 -2.58 -4.63
CA LEU A 415 16.83 -1.22 -4.39
C LEU A 415 16.91 -0.39 -5.67
N ALA A 416 17.43 -0.95 -6.77
CA ALA A 416 17.46 -0.26 -8.07
C ALA A 416 16.06 0.16 -8.50
N ARG A 417 15.10 -0.76 -8.42
CA ARG A 417 13.70 -0.48 -8.80
C ARG A 417 13.04 0.58 -7.92
N ARG A 418 13.27 0.54 -6.59
CA ARG A 418 12.70 1.53 -5.64
C ARG A 418 13.35 2.91 -5.77
N LEU A 419 14.59 2.97 -6.21
CA LEU A 419 15.26 4.21 -6.59
C LEU A 419 14.91 4.71 -8.01
N GLY A 420 14.10 3.96 -8.75
CA GLY A 420 13.67 4.32 -10.10
C GLY A 420 14.62 3.89 -11.22
N ASP A 421 15.73 3.20 -10.93
CA ASP A 421 16.61 2.62 -11.95
C ASP A 421 16.02 1.31 -12.52
N GLU A 422 14.96 1.46 -13.31
CA GLU A 422 14.30 0.31 -13.96
C GLU A 422 15.22 -0.41 -14.96
N ALA A 423 16.16 0.29 -15.58
CA ALA A 423 17.14 -0.31 -16.48
C ALA A 423 18.10 -1.22 -15.69
N GLY A 424 18.63 -0.74 -14.56
CA GLY A 424 19.46 -1.53 -13.66
C GLY A 424 18.70 -2.73 -13.09
N PHE A 425 17.45 -2.52 -12.68
CA PHE A 425 16.58 -3.62 -12.24
C PHE A 425 16.39 -4.69 -13.33
N ALA A 426 16.00 -4.29 -14.53
CA ALA A 426 15.76 -5.22 -15.64
C ALA A 426 17.01 -6.01 -16.01
N ARG A 427 18.19 -5.38 -15.96
CA ARG A 427 19.49 -6.05 -16.18
C ARG A 427 19.75 -7.11 -15.12
N LEU A 428 19.63 -6.76 -13.82
CA LEU A 428 19.82 -7.69 -12.70
C LEU A 428 18.82 -8.85 -12.76
N ALA A 429 17.55 -8.56 -13.01
CA ALA A 429 16.50 -9.57 -13.13
C ALA A 429 16.81 -10.56 -14.25
N ARG A 430 17.17 -10.10 -15.45
CA ARG A 430 17.52 -10.98 -16.58
C ARG A 430 18.74 -11.84 -16.26
N ALA A 431 19.81 -11.26 -15.70
CA ALA A 431 21.02 -11.99 -15.34
C ALA A 431 20.72 -13.08 -14.30
N ASN A 432 20.00 -12.76 -13.24
CA ASN A 432 19.62 -13.74 -12.22
C ASN A 432 18.69 -14.82 -12.79
N ILE A 433 17.72 -14.47 -13.63
CA ILE A 433 16.82 -15.44 -14.28
C ILE A 433 17.62 -16.41 -15.16
N GLU A 434 18.61 -15.93 -15.91
CA GLU A 434 19.48 -16.77 -16.72
C GLU A 434 20.30 -17.73 -15.85
N ILE A 435 20.89 -17.24 -14.75
CA ILE A 435 21.65 -18.05 -13.78
C ILE A 435 20.75 -19.13 -13.16
N LEU A 436 19.53 -18.78 -12.78
CA LEU A 436 18.57 -19.69 -12.15
C LEU A 436 18.07 -20.78 -13.11
N HIS A 437 17.81 -20.43 -14.39
CA HIS A 437 17.34 -21.39 -15.39
C HIS A 437 18.39 -22.48 -15.79
N ARG A 438 19.68 -22.24 -15.52
CA ARG A 438 20.75 -23.22 -15.76
C ARG A 438 20.90 -24.22 -14.63
N ARG A 439 20.10 -24.14 -13.57
CA ARG A 439 20.17 -24.99 -12.37
C ARG A 439 18.82 -25.63 -12.08
N GLN A 440 18.83 -26.75 -11.38
CA GLN A 440 17.62 -27.48 -11.04
C GLN A 440 17.36 -27.37 -9.53
N PHE A 441 16.20 -26.83 -9.16
CA PHE A 441 15.75 -26.74 -7.78
C PHE A 441 14.21 -26.69 -7.74
N ALA A 442 13.62 -27.14 -6.63
CA ALA A 442 12.16 -27.12 -6.48
C ALA A 442 11.66 -25.73 -6.06
N ARG A 443 12.41 -25.03 -5.19
CA ARG A 443 12.03 -23.72 -4.68
C ARG A 443 13.23 -22.89 -4.23
N ILE A 444 13.05 -21.60 -4.16
CA ILE A 444 14.00 -20.64 -3.58
C ILE A 444 13.58 -20.33 -2.16
N LEU A 445 14.51 -20.40 -1.20
CA LEU A 445 14.34 -19.96 0.17
C LEU A 445 15.13 -18.67 0.39
N THR A 446 14.56 -17.69 1.07
CA THR A 446 15.30 -16.49 1.47
C THR A 446 14.86 -15.99 2.84
N ALA A 447 15.77 -15.35 3.58
CA ALA A 447 15.47 -14.65 4.81
C ALA A 447 15.23 -13.14 4.58
N ASP A 448 15.30 -12.70 3.32
CA ASP A 448 15.02 -11.31 2.93
C ASP A 448 13.64 -11.16 2.28
N PRO A 449 12.67 -10.48 2.93
CA PRO A 449 11.35 -10.23 2.37
C PRO A 449 11.36 -9.37 1.10
N HIS A 450 12.40 -8.56 0.87
CA HIS A 450 12.56 -7.77 -0.36
C HIS A 450 12.89 -8.69 -1.53
N ALA A 451 13.88 -9.60 -1.35
CA ALA A 451 14.19 -10.63 -2.32
C ALA A 451 12.98 -11.54 -2.57
N LEU A 452 12.31 -12.01 -1.50
CA LEU A 452 11.06 -12.77 -1.62
C LEU A 452 10.06 -12.09 -2.55
N HIS A 453 9.81 -10.79 -2.35
CA HIS A 453 8.81 -10.06 -3.12
C HIS A 453 9.22 -9.93 -4.59
N VAL A 454 10.46 -9.56 -4.84
CA VAL A 454 10.97 -9.35 -6.20
C VAL A 454 11.00 -10.65 -7.00
N LEU A 455 11.60 -11.69 -6.44
CA LEU A 455 11.71 -13.00 -7.09
C LEU A 455 10.32 -13.63 -7.37
N ARG A 456 9.39 -13.52 -6.41
CA ARG A 456 8.05 -14.10 -6.51
C ARG A 456 7.09 -13.30 -7.40
N ASN A 457 7.11 -11.97 -7.30
CA ASN A 457 6.03 -11.12 -7.82
C ASN A 457 6.46 -10.16 -8.93
N GLU A 458 7.76 -9.90 -9.08
CA GLU A 458 8.25 -8.93 -10.07
C GLU A 458 9.06 -9.60 -11.19
N TYR A 459 9.81 -10.67 -10.92
CA TYR A 459 10.52 -11.45 -11.94
C TYR A 459 9.60 -12.11 -12.98
N PRO A 460 8.35 -12.51 -12.67
CA PRO A 460 7.46 -13.06 -13.70
C PRO A 460 7.26 -12.14 -14.91
N ALA A 461 7.30 -10.82 -14.73
CA ALA A 461 7.23 -9.85 -15.82
C ALA A 461 8.49 -9.86 -16.72
N HIS A 462 9.57 -10.51 -16.29
CA HIS A 462 10.83 -10.66 -17.02
C HIS A 462 11.10 -12.12 -17.43
N GLY A 463 10.13 -13.04 -17.27
CA GLY A 463 10.22 -14.44 -17.64
C GLY A 463 10.68 -15.41 -16.53
N GLY A 464 10.91 -14.90 -15.31
CA GLY A 464 11.34 -15.70 -14.16
C GLY A 464 10.17 -16.14 -13.27
N ASN A 465 9.67 -17.35 -13.46
CA ASN A 465 8.58 -17.91 -12.67
C ASN A 465 9.12 -18.95 -11.68
N PHE A 466 9.36 -18.55 -10.44
CA PHE A 466 9.94 -19.40 -9.40
C PHE A 466 8.99 -19.53 -8.21
N ILE A 467 8.99 -20.70 -7.55
CA ILE A 467 8.40 -20.87 -6.23
C ILE A 467 9.38 -20.29 -5.22
N VAL A 468 8.97 -19.26 -4.50
CA VAL A 468 9.83 -18.58 -3.53
C VAL A 468 9.18 -18.61 -2.16
N GLN A 469 9.90 -19.03 -1.13
CA GLN A 469 9.44 -19.15 0.26
C GLN A 469 10.30 -18.30 1.18
N HIS A 470 9.66 -17.65 2.16
CA HIS A 470 10.37 -16.97 3.23
C HIS A 470 10.84 -17.98 4.28
N HIS A 471 11.98 -17.74 4.91
CA HIS A 471 12.54 -18.67 5.90
C HIS A 471 11.58 -18.95 7.07
N THR A 472 10.80 -17.94 7.51
CA THR A 472 9.83 -18.14 8.59
C THR A 472 8.73 -19.14 8.25
N ALA A 473 8.30 -19.22 6.99
CA ALA A 473 7.31 -20.20 6.59
C ALA A 473 7.90 -21.63 6.61
N LEU A 474 9.15 -21.80 6.15
CA LEU A 474 9.83 -23.10 6.23
C LEU A 474 10.11 -23.51 7.69
N LEU A 475 10.57 -22.59 8.54
CA LEU A 475 10.83 -22.88 9.95
C LEU A 475 9.55 -23.27 10.69
N GLU A 476 8.42 -22.61 10.38
CA GLU A 476 7.13 -23.01 10.94
C GLU A 476 6.73 -24.42 10.51
N ASP A 477 6.88 -24.75 9.20
CA ASP A 477 6.61 -26.08 8.68
C ASP A 477 7.47 -27.15 9.38
N LEU A 478 8.78 -26.91 9.58
CA LEU A 478 9.69 -27.82 10.25
C LEU A 478 9.31 -28.07 11.72
N LEU A 479 8.93 -27.01 12.42
CA LEU A 479 8.48 -27.07 13.82
C LEU A 479 7.10 -27.77 13.94
N ALA A 480 6.17 -27.47 13.03
CA ALA A 480 4.83 -28.06 13.03
C ALA A 480 4.86 -29.57 12.76
N ASN A 481 5.76 -30.03 11.88
CA ASN A 481 5.92 -31.42 11.50
C ASN A 481 6.88 -32.22 12.41
N GLY A 482 7.40 -31.58 13.47
CA GLY A 482 8.32 -32.25 14.42
C GLY A 482 9.70 -32.58 13.87
N LYS A 483 10.07 -32.06 12.69
CA LYS A 483 11.44 -32.21 12.15
C LYS A 483 12.45 -31.32 12.88
N LEU A 484 11.95 -30.31 13.60
CA LEU A 484 12.71 -29.44 14.45
C LEU A 484 12.00 -29.31 15.79
N LEU A 485 12.73 -29.46 16.89
CA LEU A 485 12.19 -29.30 18.24
C LEU A 485 12.87 -28.12 18.93
N VAL A 486 12.11 -27.36 19.71
CA VAL A 486 12.61 -26.21 20.47
C VAL A 486 12.18 -26.31 21.93
N ILE A 487 13.00 -25.79 22.84
CA ILE A 487 12.65 -25.63 24.26
C ILE A 487 12.20 -24.17 24.47
N PRO A 488 10.96 -23.96 24.93
CA PRO A 488 10.50 -22.61 25.23
C PRO A 488 11.32 -21.94 26.32
N GLY A 489 11.74 -20.69 26.08
CA GLY A 489 12.38 -19.83 27.08
C GLY A 489 11.38 -18.98 27.86
N ASP A 490 11.91 -18.14 28.78
CA ASP A 490 11.11 -17.29 29.66
C ASP A 490 11.19 -15.80 29.31
N LEU A 491 11.88 -15.44 28.23
CA LEU A 491 12.03 -14.05 27.80
C LEU A 491 10.77 -13.51 27.11
N ALA A 492 10.43 -12.27 27.43
CA ALA A 492 9.34 -11.57 26.76
C ALA A 492 9.78 -11.13 25.36
N ILE A 493 9.04 -11.56 24.34
CA ILE A 493 9.33 -11.29 22.94
C ILE A 493 8.20 -10.48 22.30
N THR A 494 8.55 -9.40 21.63
CA THR A 494 7.65 -8.69 20.71
C THR A 494 8.15 -8.84 19.27
N TYR A 495 7.22 -8.77 18.29
CA TYR A 495 7.57 -8.97 16.88
C TYR A 495 7.42 -7.70 16.06
N HIS A 496 8.45 -7.36 15.30
CA HIS A 496 8.37 -6.35 14.26
C HIS A 496 8.02 -6.98 12.92
N ASP A 497 6.78 -6.77 12.44
CA ASP A 497 6.36 -7.25 11.12
C ASP A 497 7.06 -6.48 9.99
N PRO A 498 7.90 -7.12 9.16
CA PRO A 498 8.48 -6.50 7.98
C PRO A 498 7.39 -6.16 6.96
N CYS A 499 7.47 -4.96 6.40
CA CYS A 499 6.43 -4.49 5.49
C CYS A 499 6.34 -5.32 4.20
N TYR A 500 7.46 -5.79 3.67
CA TYR A 500 7.50 -6.63 2.48
C TYR A 500 6.99 -8.05 2.74
N LEU A 501 7.10 -8.55 3.96
CA LEU A 501 6.50 -9.83 4.35
C LEU A 501 4.98 -9.67 4.57
N GLY A 502 4.58 -8.79 5.50
CA GLY A 502 3.18 -8.67 5.92
C GLY A 502 2.28 -7.93 4.92
N ARG A 503 2.65 -6.72 4.44
CA ARG A 503 1.79 -5.93 3.54
C ARG A 503 1.93 -6.29 2.07
N TYR A 504 3.14 -6.64 1.64
CA TYR A 504 3.38 -7.01 0.26
C TYR A 504 3.02 -8.47 -0.04
N ASN A 505 3.32 -9.40 0.87
CA ASN A 505 3.14 -10.84 0.64
C ASN A 505 2.07 -11.51 1.51
N ASN A 506 1.37 -10.76 2.37
CA ASN A 506 0.29 -11.25 3.26
C ASN A 506 0.76 -12.29 4.30
N GLU A 507 2.04 -12.42 4.55
CA GLU A 507 2.63 -13.39 5.49
C GLU A 507 2.82 -12.72 6.86
N THR A 508 1.95 -13.02 7.81
CA THR A 508 1.97 -12.47 9.19
C THR A 508 1.91 -13.56 10.27
N GLU A 509 1.44 -14.76 9.92
CA GLU A 509 1.11 -15.80 10.91
C GLU A 509 2.29 -16.69 11.26
N ALA A 510 3.08 -17.17 10.28
CA ALA A 510 4.20 -18.07 10.53
C ALA A 510 5.20 -17.54 11.57
N PRO A 511 5.64 -16.25 11.53
CA PRO A 511 6.48 -15.69 12.57
C PRO A 511 5.87 -15.78 13.97
N ARG A 512 4.56 -15.55 14.10
CA ARG A 512 3.84 -15.60 15.37
C ARG A 512 3.74 -17.01 15.93
N GLN A 513 3.47 -17.98 15.06
CA GLN A 513 3.42 -19.40 15.43
C GLN A 513 4.78 -19.91 15.93
N ILE A 514 5.88 -19.46 15.29
CA ILE A 514 7.24 -19.77 15.75
C ILE A 514 7.47 -19.16 17.13
N ILE A 515 7.20 -17.85 17.30
CA ILE A 515 7.43 -17.16 18.59
C ILE A 515 6.60 -17.80 19.71
N ALA A 516 5.36 -18.20 19.45
CA ALA A 516 4.52 -18.88 20.43
C ALA A 516 5.08 -20.25 20.89
N ARG A 517 5.95 -20.88 20.07
CA ARG A 517 6.70 -22.08 20.48
C ARG A 517 7.98 -21.76 21.26
N LEU A 518 8.53 -20.57 21.07
CA LEU A 518 9.77 -20.12 21.69
C LEU A 518 9.57 -19.53 23.07
N THR A 519 8.39 -18.97 23.37
CA THR A 519 8.10 -18.35 24.67
C THR A 519 6.61 -18.30 24.96
N THR A 520 6.25 -18.33 26.25
CA THR A 520 4.88 -18.07 26.71
C THR A 520 4.58 -16.57 26.92
N LYS A 521 5.59 -15.71 26.78
CA LYS A 521 5.52 -14.26 27.05
C LYS A 521 5.59 -13.44 25.76
N THR A 522 4.71 -13.74 24.80
CA THR A 522 4.59 -12.94 23.57
C THR A 522 3.74 -11.70 23.82
N VAL A 523 4.23 -10.51 23.45
CA VAL A 523 3.52 -9.24 23.58
C VAL A 523 3.50 -8.53 22.23
N GLU A 524 2.31 -8.22 21.73
CA GLU A 524 2.16 -7.50 20.46
C GLU A 524 2.35 -5.98 20.63
N MET A 525 3.04 -5.35 19.70
CA MET A 525 3.06 -3.89 19.62
C MET A 525 1.69 -3.35 19.24
N ALA A 526 1.36 -2.12 19.65
CA ALA A 526 0.07 -1.48 19.31
C ALA A 526 -0.21 -1.44 17.80
N ARG A 527 0.85 -1.31 16.99
CA ARG A 527 0.79 -1.40 15.53
C ARG A 527 1.54 -2.66 15.08
N HIS A 528 0.81 -3.70 14.71
CA HIS A 528 1.32 -5.01 14.32
C HIS A 528 0.61 -5.56 13.06
N GLY A 529 1.07 -6.69 12.54
CA GLY A 529 0.57 -7.33 11.33
C GLY A 529 0.57 -6.37 10.14
N LYS A 530 -0.48 -6.33 9.36
CA LYS A 530 -0.62 -5.41 8.21
C LYS A 530 -0.67 -3.92 8.60
N ASN A 531 -0.95 -3.60 9.89
CA ASN A 531 -0.92 -2.23 10.41
C ASN A 531 0.44 -1.84 11.00
N SER A 532 1.44 -2.72 10.95
CA SER A 532 2.78 -2.50 11.49
C SER A 532 3.36 -1.14 11.09
N PHE A 533 4.09 -0.49 11.99
CA PHE A 533 4.88 0.69 11.66
C PHE A 533 6.17 0.25 10.96
N CYS A 534 6.64 1.00 9.98
CA CYS A 534 7.86 0.68 9.21
C CYS A 534 9.12 0.87 10.06
N CYS A 535 10.17 0.09 9.77
CA CYS A 535 11.50 0.27 10.34
C CYS A 535 12.27 1.45 9.71
N GLY A 536 11.85 1.93 8.54
CA GLY A 536 12.52 3.00 7.81
C GLY A 536 13.52 2.54 6.74
N GLY A 537 13.81 1.24 6.60
CA GLY A 537 14.87 0.73 5.71
C GLY A 537 14.49 0.58 4.24
N GLY A 538 13.19 0.63 3.89
CA GLY A 538 12.75 0.43 2.51
C GLY A 538 12.87 1.67 1.61
N GLY A 539 12.63 1.47 0.30
CA GLY A 539 12.53 2.55 -0.68
C GLY A 539 13.82 3.32 -0.94
N GLY A 540 14.95 2.77 -0.56
CA GLY A 540 16.25 3.44 -0.67
C GLY A 540 16.52 4.46 0.46
N ALA A 541 15.67 4.54 1.49
CA ALA A 541 15.82 5.53 2.57
C ALA A 541 17.22 5.59 3.21
N PRO A 542 17.94 4.46 3.46
CA PRO A 542 19.30 4.52 4.00
C PRO A 542 20.32 5.18 3.09
N VAL A 543 20.11 5.23 1.79
CA VAL A 543 21.03 5.83 0.82
C VAL A 543 20.57 7.20 0.32
N THR A 544 19.27 7.49 0.37
CA THR A 544 18.73 8.82 0.03
C THR A 544 18.86 9.81 1.19
N ASP A 545 18.81 9.31 2.42
CA ASP A 545 19.04 10.02 3.69
C ASP A 545 18.25 11.34 3.82
N ILE A 546 16.95 11.29 3.53
CA ILE A 546 16.09 12.48 3.65
C ILE A 546 15.82 12.75 5.14
N PRO A 547 16.17 13.93 5.66
CA PRO A 547 16.02 14.25 7.08
C PRO A 547 14.55 14.44 7.47
N GLY A 548 14.24 14.08 8.71
CA GLY A 548 13.00 14.40 9.42
C GLY A 548 13.34 15.00 10.77
N LYS A 549 12.34 15.47 11.52
CA LYS A 549 12.56 15.88 12.91
C LYS A 549 12.89 14.70 13.82
N ARG A 550 12.44 13.51 13.44
CA ARG A 550 12.69 12.24 14.12
C ARG A 550 13.10 11.18 13.12
N ARG A 551 13.82 10.16 13.57
CA ARG A 551 14.12 8.99 12.75
C ARG A 551 12.96 7.99 12.84
N ILE A 552 12.60 7.39 11.69
CA ILE A 552 11.54 6.38 11.63
C ILE A 552 11.83 5.17 12.54
N PRO A 553 13.07 4.60 12.57
CA PRO A 553 13.38 3.49 13.46
C PRO A 553 13.24 3.83 14.95
N ASP A 554 13.57 5.08 15.37
CA ASP A 554 13.40 5.51 16.76
C ASP A 554 11.91 5.45 17.18
N LEU A 555 11.02 5.96 16.32
CA LEU A 555 9.56 5.86 16.53
C LEU A 555 9.09 4.40 16.64
N ARG A 556 9.69 3.48 15.89
CA ARG A 556 9.35 2.06 15.97
C ARG A 556 9.86 1.43 17.26
N MET A 557 11.08 1.76 17.67
CA MET A 557 11.65 1.25 18.92
C MET A 557 10.91 1.77 20.15
N GLU A 558 10.36 2.98 20.13
CA GLU A 558 9.46 3.48 21.19
C GLU A 558 8.20 2.59 21.32
N GLN A 559 7.61 2.15 20.19
CA GLN A 559 6.47 1.24 20.22
C GLN A 559 6.86 -0.15 20.75
N ALA A 560 8.08 -0.61 20.46
CA ALA A 560 8.60 -1.85 20.99
C ALA A 560 8.84 -1.74 22.51
N ALA A 561 9.50 -0.68 22.97
CA ALA A 561 9.74 -0.44 24.39
C ALA A 561 8.45 -0.33 25.21
N ALA A 562 7.39 0.24 24.64
CA ALA A 562 6.09 0.33 25.29
C ALA A 562 5.44 -1.05 25.58
N THR A 563 5.93 -2.14 24.96
CA THR A 563 5.48 -3.51 25.26
C THR A 563 6.12 -4.10 26.52
N GLY A 564 7.25 -3.55 26.97
CA GLY A 564 8.05 -4.11 28.03
C GLY A 564 8.84 -5.37 27.66
N ALA A 565 8.83 -5.78 26.38
CA ALA A 565 9.56 -6.94 25.90
C ALA A 565 11.08 -6.67 25.91
N SER A 566 11.86 -7.70 26.29
CA SER A 566 13.34 -7.64 26.28
C SER A 566 13.93 -7.87 24.88
N ILE A 567 13.21 -8.62 24.04
CA ILE A 567 13.63 -8.97 22.67
C ILE A 567 12.62 -8.41 21.67
N VAL A 568 13.13 -7.79 20.60
CA VAL A 568 12.37 -7.48 19.40
C VAL A 568 12.77 -8.48 18.32
N ALA A 569 11.91 -9.46 18.08
CA ALA A 569 12.09 -10.40 16.99
C ALA A 569 11.85 -9.71 15.65
N VAL A 570 12.70 -10.01 14.67
CA VAL A 570 12.64 -9.51 13.29
C VAL A 570 12.75 -10.67 12.29
N ALA A 571 12.48 -10.42 11.04
CA ALA A 571 12.63 -11.39 9.95
C ALA A 571 12.94 -10.66 8.63
N CYS A 572 13.98 -9.81 8.66
CA CYS A 572 14.39 -9.00 7.51
C CYS A 572 15.74 -8.33 7.80
N PRO A 573 16.74 -8.44 6.90
CA PRO A 573 18.05 -7.82 7.10
C PRO A 573 17.98 -6.29 7.24
N GLY A 574 17.20 -5.64 6.39
CA GLY A 574 17.01 -4.19 6.46
C GLY A 574 16.34 -3.74 7.77
N CYS A 575 15.38 -4.53 8.31
CA CYS A 575 14.77 -4.22 9.60
C CYS A 575 15.76 -4.41 10.75
N THR A 576 16.58 -5.48 10.71
CA THR A 576 17.65 -5.72 11.71
C THR A 576 18.59 -4.52 11.78
N ALA A 577 19.16 -4.11 10.65
CA ALA A 577 20.10 -3.00 10.58
C ALA A 577 19.50 -1.67 11.09
N MET A 578 18.25 -1.38 10.68
CA MET A 578 17.60 -0.12 11.09
C MET A 578 17.26 -0.05 12.57
N LEU A 579 16.80 -1.15 13.17
CA LEU A 579 16.36 -1.17 14.56
C LEU A 579 17.54 -1.30 15.52
N GLU A 580 18.60 -2.05 15.18
CA GLU A 580 19.85 -2.08 15.95
C GLU A 580 20.57 -0.73 15.97
N GLY A 581 20.44 0.07 14.91
CA GLY A 581 20.98 1.42 14.82
C GLY A 581 20.29 2.46 15.73
N VAL A 582 19.33 2.05 16.58
CA VAL A 582 18.65 2.93 17.54
C VAL A 582 19.38 2.89 18.88
N VAL A 583 19.80 4.07 19.34
CA VAL A 583 20.54 4.19 20.60
C VAL A 583 19.61 4.14 21.81
N GLN A 584 18.44 4.82 21.73
CA GLN A 584 17.44 4.87 22.81
C GLN A 584 16.02 4.97 22.22
N PRO A 585 15.02 4.21 22.72
CA PRO A 585 15.18 3.10 23.68
C PRO A 585 15.87 1.89 23.04
N ARG A 586 16.64 1.15 23.85
CA ARG A 586 17.38 -0.03 23.40
C ARG A 586 16.68 -1.32 23.83
N ALA A 587 16.58 -2.27 22.90
CA ALA A 587 16.20 -3.65 23.16
C ALA A 587 17.11 -4.57 22.34
N GLU A 588 17.16 -5.85 22.68
CA GLU A 588 17.88 -6.83 21.88
C GLU A 588 17.11 -7.13 20.59
N ILE A 589 17.73 -6.92 19.44
CA ILE A 589 17.16 -7.22 18.13
C ILE A 589 17.65 -8.59 17.68
N ARG A 590 16.74 -9.55 17.46
CA ARG A 590 17.07 -10.91 17.08
C ARG A 590 16.24 -11.33 15.86
N ASP A 591 16.89 -11.91 14.86
CA ASP A 591 16.14 -12.58 13.80
C ASP A 591 15.50 -13.87 14.34
N ILE A 592 14.34 -14.24 13.78
CA ILE A 592 13.62 -15.47 14.15
C ILE A 592 14.51 -16.70 13.99
N ALA A 593 15.36 -16.76 12.95
CA ALA A 593 16.28 -17.87 12.76
C ALA A 593 17.30 -17.99 13.92
N GLU A 594 17.79 -16.86 14.44
CA GLU A 594 18.70 -16.85 15.59
C GLU A 594 17.99 -17.37 16.85
N LEU A 595 16.75 -16.93 17.09
CA LEU A 595 15.95 -17.39 18.24
C LEU A 595 15.63 -18.89 18.17
N VAL A 596 15.30 -19.40 16.97
CA VAL A 596 15.01 -20.82 16.75
C VAL A 596 16.28 -21.66 16.96
N ARG A 597 17.43 -21.25 16.40
CA ARG A 597 18.71 -21.94 16.59
C ARG A 597 19.07 -22.06 18.08
N ASP A 598 18.92 -20.99 18.83
CA ASP A 598 19.31 -20.96 20.24
C ASP A 598 18.39 -21.79 21.13
N ALA A 599 17.15 -22.00 20.69
CA ALA A 599 16.16 -22.81 21.38
C ALA A 599 16.08 -24.26 20.88
N MET A 600 16.70 -24.60 19.75
CA MET A 600 16.56 -25.92 19.14
C MET A 600 17.25 -26.99 19.99
N VAL A 601 16.62 -28.16 20.05
CA VAL A 601 17.21 -29.38 20.61
C VAL A 601 17.86 -30.14 19.49
N LEU A 602 19.17 -30.32 19.58
CA LEU A 602 19.85 -31.26 18.69
C LEU A 602 19.37 -32.68 19.07
N ALA A 603 18.83 -33.42 18.11
CA ALA A 603 18.54 -34.82 18.33
C ALA A 603 19.84 -35.55 18.81
N PRO A 604 19.78 -36.39 19.82
CA PRO A 604 20.96 -37.20 20.18
C PRO A 604 21.41 -37.97 18.93
N ALA A 605 22.70 -37.87 18.62
CA ALA A 605 23.35 -38.48 17.49
C ALA A 605 23.18 -39.99 17.46
#